data_f534c515ec7902f6ddca4e11ac2102be
#
_entry.id   f534c515ec7902f6ddca4e11ac2102be
#
_cell.length_a   1.000
_cell.length_b   1.000
_cell.length_c   1.000
_cell.angle_alpha   90.00
_cell.angle_beta   90.00
_cell.angle_gamma   90.00
#
_symmetry.space_group_name_H-M   'P 1'
#
loop_
_entity.id
_entity.type
_entity.pdbx_description
1 polymer ?
#
loop_
_entity_poly.entity_id
_entity_poly.type
_entity_poly.pdbx_seq_one_letter_code
_entity_poly.pdbx_strand_id
1 'polypeptide(L)'
;IGFRTADAIAARLGIEPTATIRLRAGINYALLEASGEGHCGLPTAELLRLAAELLAVERADETGATARVALEAGLIEAALALELAEGAVVADTLADQPAIFLNHLHRDEQRIAQALQELAQGAPPWGVIDGQRAIAWVEERLGLELAASQRAAVEQALASKVLVITGGPGVGKTTLINAILKILAAKRLRIQLCAPTGRAAKRMAEATGLEARTIHRLLEFDPTAYGFRRGPDLPLDCDLLV
;
A
#
# COMPACT_ATOMS: atom_id res chain seq x y z
N ILE A 1 0.64 -2.94 -22.67
CA ILE A 1 -0.28 -3.74 -23.52
C ILE A 1 -1.16 -4.55 -22.57
N GLY A 2 -2.50 -4.36 -22.62
CA GLY A 2 -3.42 -5.13 -21.79
C GLY A 2 -3.49 -6.60 -22.20
N PHE A 3 -3.94 -7.47 -21.27
CA PHE A 3 -4.02 -8.91 -21.45
C PHE A 3 -4.75 -9.31 -22.75
N ARG A 4 -5.92 -8.72 -23.03
CA ARG A 4 -6.71 -9.04 -24.24
C ARG A 4 -5.93 -8.85 -25.54
N THR A 5 -5.12 -7.79 -25.63
CA THR A 5 -4.31 -7.54 -26.83
C THR A 5 -3.17 -8.57 -26.94
N ALA A 6 -2.52 -8.87 -25.84
CA ALA A 6 -1.47 -9.91 -25.80
C ALA A 6 -2.05 -11.30 -26.11
N ASP A 7 -3.21 -11.63 -25.56
CA ASP A 7 -3.93 -12.89 -25.77
C ASP A 7 -4.37 -13.07 -27.23
N ALA A 8 -4.86 -12.00 -27.88
CA ALA A 8 -5.20 -12.02 -29.31
C ALA A 8 -3.96 -12.27 -30.19
N ILE A 9 -2.80 -11.74 -29.83
CA ILE A 9 -1.54 -12.01 -30.51
C ILE A 9 -1.12 -13.47 -30.30
N ALA A 10 -1.20 -13.96 -29.05
CA ALA A 10 -0.88 -15.34 -28.71
C ALA A 10 -1.73 -16.35 -29.50
N ALA A 11 -3.03 -16.10 -29.62
CA ALA A 11 -3.93 -16.92 -30.43
C ALA A 11 -3.52 -16.95 -31.92
N ARG A 12 -3.10 -15.81 -32.50
CA ARG A 12 -2.59 -15.76 -33.89
C ARG A 12 -1.28 -16.52 -34.07
N LEU A 13 -0.49 -16.68 -33.00
CA LEU A 13 0.74 -17.44 -32.97
C LEU A 13 0.50 -18.96 -32.71
N GLY A 14 -0.77 -19.37 -32.61
CA GLY A 14 -1.16 -20.78 -32.43
C GLY A 14 -1.13 -21.23 -30.95
N ILE A 15 -1.13 -20.34 -29.98
CA ILE A 15 -1.24 -20.70 -28.57
C ILE A 15 -2.69 -21.08 -28.30
N GLU A 16 -2.90 -22.33 -27.90
CA GLU A 16 -4.22 -22.87 -27.61
C GLU A 16 -4.85 -22.17 -26.39
N PRO A 17 -6.19 -22.01 -26.37
CA PRO A 17 -6.91 -21.38 -25.25
C PRO A 17 -6.64 -22.05 -23.89
N THR A 18 -6.38 -23.35 -23.88
CA THR A 18 -6.10 -24.15 -22.68
C THR A 18 -4.60 -24.31 -22.40
N ALA A 19 -3.73 -23.68 -23.18
CA ALA A 19 -2.29 -23.80 -22.99
C ALA A 19 -1.89 -23.26 -21.60
N THR A 20 -1.11 -24.03 -20.86
CA THR A 20 -0.65 -23.72 -19.50
C THR A 20 -0.02 -22.33 -19.41
N ILE A 21 0.78 -21.94 -20.40
CA ILE A 21 1.43 -20.61 -20.42
C ILE A 21 0.40 -19.48 -20.47
N ARG A 22 -0.71 -19.65 -21.23
CA ARG A 22 -1.79 -18.68 -21.29
C ARG A 22 -2.54 -18.59 -19.97
N LEU A 23 -2.86 -19.73 -19.33
CA LEU A 23 -3.57 -19.79 -18.05
C LEU A 23 -2.74 -19.13 -16.95
N ARG A 24 -1.46 -19.44 -16.88
CA ARG A 24 -0.51 -18.82 -15.94
C ARG A 24 -0.42 -17.30 -16.14
N ALA A 25 -0.30 -16.84 -17.38
CA ALA A 25 -0.29 -15.42 -17.71
C ALA A 25 -1.58 -14.72 -17.27
N GLY A 26 -2.75 -15.36 -17.41
CA GLY A 26 -4.03 -14.84 -16.95
C GLY A 26 -4.10 -14.68 -15.43
N ILE A 27 -3.61 -15.65 -14.67
CA ILE A 27 -3.54 -15.60 -13.20
C ILE A 27 -2.65 -14.42 -12.75
N ASN A 28 -1.43 -14.35 -13.29
CA ASN A 28 -0.49 -13.28 -12.96
C ASN A 28 -1.04 -11.90 -13.34
N TYR A 29 -1.72 -11.80 -14.49
CA TYR A 29 -2.31 -10.54 -14.91
C TYR A 29 -3.47 -10.11 -14.00
N ALA A 30 -4.32 -11.03 -13.56
CA ALA A 30 -5.39 -10.72 -12.60
C ALA A 30 -4.85 -10.15 -11.29
N LEU A 31 -3.78 -10.73 -10.76
CA LEU A 31 -3.08 -10.20 -9.58
C LEU A 31 -2.43 -8.84 -9.84
N LEU A 32 -1.87 -8.63 -11.02
CA LEU A 32 -1.25 -7.37 -11.41
C LEU A 32 -2.29 -6.24 -11.55
N GLU A 33 -3.46 -6.53 -12.13
CA GLU A 33 -4.58 -5.55 -12.18
C GLU A 33 -5.04 -5.18 -10.78
N ALA A 34 -5.26 -6.16 -9.91
CA ALA A 34 -5.60 -5.92 -8.51
C ALA A 34 -4.54 -5.09 -7.78
N SER A 35 -3.27 -5.29 -8.09
CA SER A 35 -2.18 -4.46 -7.57
C SER A 35 -2.29 -2.99 -8.03
N GLY A 36 -2.72 -2.76 -9.27
CA GLY A 36 -3.01 -1.41 -9.78
C GLY A 36 -4.16 -0.71 -9.03
N GLU A 37 -5.06 -1.46 -8.42
CA GLU A 37 -6.15 -0.98 -7.58
C GLU A 37 -5.77 -0.87 -6.09
N GLY A 38 -4.53 -1.22 -5.74
CA GLY A 38 -3.96 -1.11 -4.40
C GLY A 38 -4.03 -2.39 -3.56
N HIS A 39 -4.30 -3.55 -4.18
CA HIS A 39 -4.34 -4.84 -3.50
C HIS A 39 -2.98 -5.58 -3.62
N CYS A 40 -2.38 -6.00 -2.51
CA CYS A 40 -1.16 -6.79 -2.53
C CYS A 40 -1.39 -8.27 -2.81
N GLY A 41 -2.62 -8.74 -2.63
CA GLY A 41 -3.09 -10.10 -2.89
C GLY A 41 -4.60 -10.16 -3.00
N LEU A 42 -5.12 -11.29 -3.42
CA LEU A 42 -6.56 -11.55 -3.56
C LEU A 42 -6.96 -12.82 -2.82
N PRO A 43 -8.18 -12.89 -2.24
CA PRO A 43 -8.75 -14.17 -1.82
C PRO A 43 -8.71 -15.17 -2.97
N THR A 44 -8.34 -16.42 -2.69
CA THR A 44 -8.15 -17.44 -3.74
C THR A 44 -9.38 -17.62 -4.64
N ALA A 45 -10.58 -17.63 -4.04
CA ALA A 45 -11.84 -17.74 -4.78
C ALA A 45 -12.06 -16.54 -5.74
N GLU A 46 -11.72 -15.34 -5.30
CA GLU A 46 -11.83 -14.12 -6.11
C GLU A 46 -10.82 -14.13 -7.27
N LEU A 47 -9.58 -14.52 -7.01
CA LEU A 47 -8.56 -14.67 -8.04
C LEU A 47 -9.00 -15.66 -9.12
N LEU A 48 -9.49 -16.83 -8.73
CA LEU A 48 -9.97 -17.85 -9.67
C LEU A 48 -11.15 -17.33 -10.51
N ARG A 49 -12.07 -16.61 -9.90
CA ARG A 49 -13.20 -15.98 -10.59
C ARG A 49 -12.72 -14.96 -11.64
N LEU A 50 -11.83 -14.04 -11.24
CA LEU A 50 -11.27 -13.02 -12.14
C LEU A 50 -10.45 -13.64 -13.28
N ALA A 51 -9.64 -14.63 -12.95
CA ALA A 51 -8.88 -15.37 -13.97
C ALA A 51 -9.80 -16.09 -14.96
N ALA A 52 -10.89 -16.72 -14.48
CA ALA A 52 -11.85 -17.39 -15.35
C ALA A 52 -12.56 -16.40 -16.30
N GLU A 53 -12.94 -15.24 -15.81
CA GLU A 53 -13.52 -14.17 -16.63
C GLU A 53 -12.53 -13.62 -17.67
N LEU A 54 -11.27 -13.45 -17.28
CA LEU A 54 -10.21 -12.97 -18.16
C LEU A 54 -9.89 -13.96 -19.27
N LEU A 55 -9.81 -15.25 -18.93
CA LEU A 55 -9.42 -16.35 -19.80
C LEU A 55 -10.57 -16.93 -20.63
N ALA A 56 -11.83 -16.47 -20.43
CA ALA A 56 -12.98 -16.92 -21.19
C ALA A 56 -12.76 -16.73 -22.71
N VAL A 57 -13.13 -17.76 -23.48
CA VAL A 57 -12.95 -17.78 -24.93
C VAL A 57 -14.25 -17.48 -25.65
N GLU A 58 -14.17 -16.82 -26.79
CA GLU A 58 -15.32 -16.62 -27.67
C GLU A 58 -15.56 -17.89 -28.49
N ARG A 59 -16.76 -18.44 -28.39
CA ARG A 59 -17.23 -19.55 -29.23
C ARG A 59 -18.49 -19.14 -29.98
N ALA A 60 -18.52 -19.38 -31.26
CA ALA A 60 -19.73 -19.27 -32.05
C ALA A 60 -20.61 -20.51 -31.77
N ASP A 61 -21.91 -20.28 -31.51
CA ASP A 61 -22.91 -21.35 -31.43
C ASP A 61 -23.37 -21.80 -32.84
N GLU A 62 -24.26 -22.77 -32.87
CA GLU A 62 -24.81 -23.31 -34.13
C GLU A 62 -25.60 -22.27 -34.95
N THR A 63 -25.99 -21.16 -34.34
CA THR A 63 -26.70 -20.04 -34.98
C THR A 63 -25.76 -18.94 -35.47
N GLY A 64 -24.45 -19.05 -35.20
CA GLY A 64 -23.45 -18.05 -35.50
C GLY A 64 -23.34 -16.90 -34.48
N ALA A 65 -24.10 -16.97 -33.38
CA ALA A 65 -23.96 -16.02 -32.28
C ALA A 65 -22.71 -16.34 -31.45
N THR A 66 -21.91 -15.34 -31.16
CA THR A 66 -20.67 -15.48 -30.40
C THR A 66 -20.94 -15.31 -28.91
N ALA A 67 -20.64 -16.31 -28.11
CA ALA A 67 -20.72 -16.25 -26.64
C ALA A 67 -19.34 -16.46 -26.00
N ARG A 68 -19.12 -15.77 -24.88
CA ARG A 68 -17.93 -16.02 -24.04
C ARG A 68 -18.19 -17.24 -23.16
N VAL A 69 -17.35 -18.25 -23.33
CA VAL A 69 -17.42 -19.50 -22.58
C VAL A 69 -16.24 -19.58 -21.63
N ALA A 70 -16.53 -19.78 -20.35
CA ALA A 70 -15.49 -20.01 -19.35
C ALA A 70 -14.76 -21.32 -19.62
N LEU A 71 -13.46 -21.35 -19.33
CA LEU A 71 -12.69 -22.58 -19.30
C LEU A 71 -13.06 -23.42 -18.08
N GLU A 72 -12.75 -24.71 -18.14
CA GLU A 72 -12.90 -25.61 -17.01
C GLU A 72 -12.09 -25.13 -15.81
N ALA A 73 -12.71 -25.02 -14.63
CA ALA A 73 -12.09 -24.47 -13.43
C ALA A 73 -10.80 -25.23 -13.03
N GLY A 74 -10.80 -26.55 -13.16
CA GLY A 74 -9.65 -27.39 -12.85
C GLY A 74 -8.38 -27.05 -13.65
N LEU A 75 -8.52 -26.49 -14.86
CA LEU A 75 -7.35 -26.05 -15.65
C LEU A 75 -6.69 -24.82 -15.04
N ILE A 76 -7.50 -23.87 -14.54
CA ILE A 76 -6.99 -22.66 -13.90
C ILE A 76 -6.38 -22.98 -12.53
N GLU A 77 -7.01 -23.87 -11.77
CA GLU A 77 -6.49 -24.36 -10.49
C GLU A 77 -5.15 -25.11 -10.68
N ALA A 78 -5.04 -25.95 -11.70
CA ALA A 78 -3.79 -26.63 -12.03
C ALA A 78 -2.68 -25.63 -12.44
N ALA A 79 -3.02 -24.58 -13.19
CA ALA A 79 -2.07 -23.53 -13.54
C ALA A 79 -1.64 -22.73 -12.30
N LEU A 80 -2.56 -22.41 -11.37
CA LEU A 80 -2.25 -21.77 -10.11
C LEU A 80 -1.30 -22.64 -9.25
N ALA A 81 -1.53 -23.96 -9.20
CA ALA A 81 -0.64 -24.87 -8.50
C ALA A 81 0.80 -24.83 -9.03
N LEU A 82 0.98 -24.67 -10.35
CA LEU A 82 2.30 -24.50 -10.95
C LEU A 82 2.96 -23.17 -10.56
N GLU A 83 2.19 -22.07 -10.58
CA GLU A 83 2.70 -20.75 -10.14
C GLU A 83 3.15 -20.78 -8.68
N LEU A 84 2.41 -21.47 -7.81
CA LEU A 84 2.78 -21.70 -6.41
C LEU A 84 4.05 -22.56 -6.28
N ALA A 85 4.14 -23.65 -7.03
CA ALA A 85 5.29 -24.56 -7.00
C ALA A 85 6.59 -23.88 -7.47
N GLU A 86 6.50 -22.97 -8.45
CA GLU A 86 7.63 -22.20 -8.95
C GLU A 86 7.92 -20.94 -8.11
N GLY A 87 7.07 -20.62 -7.14
CA GLY A 87 7.25 -19.45 -6.26
C GLY A 87 7.02 -18.11 -6.96
N ALA A 88 6.34 -18.08 -8.10
CA ALA A 88 5.95 -16.84 -8.75
C ALA A 88 4.86 -16.11 -7.95
N VAL A 89 3.98 -16.90 -7.34
CA VAL A 89 2.97 -16.42 -6.38
C VAL A 89 3.11 -17.16 -5.05
N VAL A 90 2.54 -16.60 -3.98
CA VAL A 90 2.58 -17.15 -2.63
C VAL A 90 1.17 -17.28 -2.09
N ALA A 91 0.86 -18.43 -1.47
CA ALA A 91 -0.36 -18.61 -0.72
C ALA A 91 -0.15 -18.20 0.75
N ASP A 92 -1.06 -17.41 1.27
CA ASP A 92 -1.12 -16.99 2.68
C ASP A 92 -2.58 -16.75 3.06
N THR A 93 -2.82 -16.17 4.23
CA THR A 93 -4.16 -15.82 4.71
C THR A 93 -4.34 -14.30 4.74
N LEU A 94 -5.52 -13.85 4.32
CA LEU A 94 -5.95 -12.46 4.43
C LEU A 94 -7.29 -12.42 5.16
N ALA A 95 -7.33 -11.79 6.35
CA ALA A 95 -8.52 -11.75 7.19
C ALA A 95 -9.18 -13.14 7.36
N ASP A 96 -8.37 -14.14 7.74
CA ASP A 96 -8.75 -15.55 7.94
C ASP A 96 -9.25 -16.29 6.69
N GLN A 97 -9.04 -15.73 5.50
CA GLN A 97 -9.37 -16.37 4.23
C GLN A 97 -8.09 -16.74 3.44
N PRO A 98 -8.06 -17.90 2.76
CA PRO A 98 -6.96 -18.24 1.87
C PRO A 98 -6.81 -17.19 0.75
N ALA A 99 -5.61 -16.69 0.56
CA ALA A 99 -5.32 -15.65 -0.41
C ALA A 99 -4.02 -15.94 -1.17
N ILE A 100 -3.93 -15.41 -2.38
CA ILE A 100 -2.76 -15.54 -3.27
C ILE A 100 -2.18 -14.15 -3.49
N PHE A 101 -0.87 -14.07 -3.40
CA PHE A 101 -0.09 -12.84 -3.53
C PHE A 101 0.96 -12.98 -4.64
N LEU A 102 1.26 -11.87 -5.31
CA LEU A 102 2.51 -11.78 -6.06
C LEU A 102 3.68 -11.86 -5.07
N ASN A 103 4.65 -12.73 -5.32
CA ASN A 103 5.73 -13.04 -4.38
C ASN A 103 6.50 -11.79 -3.91
N HIS A 104 6.80 -10.85 -4.82
CA HIS A 104 7.52 -9.64 -4.46
C HIS A 104 6.70 -8.74 -3.53
N LEU A 105 5.38 -8.58 -3.77
CA LEU A 105 4.50 -7.78 -2.93
C LEU A 105 4.32 -8.42 -1.54
N HIS A 106 4.12 -9.75 -1.47
CA HIS A 106 4.04 -10.47 -0.21
C HIS A 106 5.29 -10.25 0.65
N ARG A 107 6.46 -10.35 0.02
CA ARG A 107 7.74 -10.14 0.69
C ARG A 107 7.90 -8.70 1.20
N ASP A 108 7.45 -7.73 0.42
CA ASP A 108 7.52 -6.32 0.81
C ASP A 108 6.55 -6.03 1.96
N GLU A 109 5.33 -6.57 1.95
CA GLU A 109 4.37 -6.49 3.06
C GLU A 109 4.97 -7.06 4.35
N GLN A 110 5.59 -8.25 4.30
CA GLN A 110 6.24 -8.85 5.47
C GLN A 110 7.40 -8.00 6.00
N ARG A 111 8.24 -7.45 5.11
CA ARG A 111 9.34 -6.57 5.50
C ARG A 111 8.86 -5.27 6.13
N ILE A 112 7.80 -4.68 5.57
CA ILE A 112 7.18 -3.48 6.14
C ILE A 112 6.61 -3.78 7.53
N ALA A 113 5.88 -4.89 7.69
CA ALA A 113 5.31 -5.29 8.97
C ALA A 113 6.39 -5.50 10.02
N GLN A 114 7.47 -6.21 9.68
CA GLN A 114 8.60 -6.43 10.57
C GLN A 114 9.28 -5.11 10.96
N ALA A 115 9.59 -4.25 9.98
CA ALA A 115 10.24 -2.97 10.24
C ALA A 115 9.38 -2.06 11.14
N LEU A 116 8.05 -2.04 10.95
CA LEU A 116 7.14 -1.29 11.80
C LEU A 116 7.07 -1.86 13.22
N GLN A 117 7.08 -3.19 13.37
CA GLN A 117 7.13 -3.84 14.69
C GLN A 117 8.42 -3.52 15.43
N GLU A 118 9.57 -3.57 14.76
CA GLU A 118 10.86 -3.20 15.33
C GLU A 118 10.90 -1.71 15.70
N LEU A 119 10.42 -0.84 14.83
CA LEU A 119 10.35 0.60 15.07
C LEU A 119 9.42 0.95 16.23
N ALA A 120 8.34 0.20 16.44
CA ALA A 120 7.37 0.42 17.52
C ALA A 120 7.92 0.08 18.90
N GLN A 121 9.04 -0.65 18.99
CA GLN A 121 9.61 -1.05 20.27
C GLN A 121 10.29 0.13 20.99
N GLY A 122 10.20 0.11 22.33
CA GLY A 122 10.81 1.12 23.19
C GLY A 122 10.01 2.42 23.31
N ALA A 123 10.59 3.38 24.02
CA ALA A 123 9.96 4.68 24.26
C ALA A 123 10.23 5.66 23.10
N PRO A 124 9.33 6.64 22.87
CA PRO A 124 9.57 7.72 21.94
C PRO A 124 10.80 8.56 22.32
N PRO A 125 11.52 9.16 21.36
CA PRO A 125 12.76 9.89 21.62
C PRO A 125 12.57 11.20 22.43
N TRP A 126 11.34 11.70 22.54
CA TRP A 126 11.00 12.92 23.30
C TRP A 126 10.68 12.69 24.76
N GLY A 127 10.73 11.44 25.25
CA GLY A 127 10.41 11.10 26.63
C GLY A 127 8.91 11.23 26.96
N VAL A 128 8.60 11.25 28.25
CA VAL A 128 7.21 11.34 28.73
C VAL A 128 6.68 12.78 28.58
N ILE A 129 5.55 12.93 27.94
CA ILE A 129 4.83 14.18 27.80
C ILE A 129 3.45 14.01 28.46
N ASP A 130 3.08 14.95 29.35
CA ASP A 130 1.73 15.03 29.88
C ASP A 130 0.75 15.43 28.77
N GLY A 131 -0.01 14.46 28.27
CA GLY A 131 -0.91 14.64 27.13
C GLY A 131 -1.98 15.68 27.37
N GLN A 132 -2.59 15.70 28.55
CA GLN A 132 -3.66 16.65 28.86
C GLN A 132 -3.17 18.09 28.91
N ARG A 133 -2.02 18.32 29.52
CA ARG A 133 -1.39 19.65 29.54
C ARG A 133 -0.92 20.07 28.14
N ALA A 134 -0.39 19.15 27.35
CA ALA A 134 0.02 19.41 25.97
C ALA A 134 -1.17 19.76 25.07
N ILE A 135 -2.29 19.07 25.24
CA ILE A 135 -3.53 19.33 24.50
C ILE A 135 -4.08 20.72 24.87
N ALA A 136 -4.25 21.01 26.15
CA ALA A 136 -4.74 22.33 26.58
C ALA A 136 -3.85 23.47 26.04
N TRP A 137 -2.53 23.30 26.08
CA TRP A 137 -1.55 24.26 25.56
C TRP A 137 -1.67 24.45 24.04
N VAL A 138 -1.88 23.38 23.27
CA VAL A 138 -1.97 23.51 21.80
C VAL A 138 -3.32 24.03 21.35
N GLU A 139 -4.41 23.70 22.04
CA GLU A 139 -5.75 24.25 21.78
C GLU A 139 -5.78 25.77 21.95
N GLU A 140 -5.19 26.28 23.03
CA GLU A 140 -5.03 27.72 23.25
C GLU A 140 -4.25 28.39 22.10
N ARG A 141 -3.14 27.75 21.65
CA ARG A 141 -2.31 28.32 20.58
C ARG A 141 -2.94 28.23 19.19
N LEU A 142 -3.80 27.26 18.95
CA LEU A 142 -4.53 27.11 17.70
C LEU A 142 -5.85 27.88 17.67
N GLY A 143 -6.33 28.34 18.86
CA GLY A 143 -7.61 29.01 19.00
C GLY A 143 -8.80 28.12 18.67
N LEU A 144 -8.67 26.79 18.91
CA LEU A 144 -9.70 25.80 18.65
C LEU A 144 -9.71 24.71 19.72
N GLU A 145 -10.82 24.02 19.82
CA GLU A 145 -10.99 22.84 20.66
C GLU A 145 -10.95 21.58 19.81
N LEU A 146 -10.13 20.60 20.21
CA LEU A 146 -10.04 19.31 19.54
C LEU A 146 -11.22 18.40 19.96
N ALA A 147 -11.80 17.69 19.01
CA ALA A 147 -12.80 16.66 19.31
C ALA A 147 -12.21 15.53 20.16
N ALA A 148 -13.03 14.81 20.91
CA ALA A 148 -12.57 13.73 21.80
C ALA A 148 -11.68 12.69 21.10
N SER A 149 -12.04 12.29 19.88
CA SER A 149 -11.23 11.37 19.07
C SER A 149 -9.88 11.98 18.63
N GLN A 150 -9.83 13.27 18.38
CA GLN A 150 -8.59 13.97 18.04
C GLN A 150 -7.69 14.13 19.27
N ARG A 151 -8.24 14.43 20.45
CA ARG A 151 -7.50 14.45 21.71
C ARG A 151 -6.87 13.08 22.00
N ALA A 152 -7.64 12.00 21.87
CA ALA A 152 -7.12 10.63 22.03
C ALA A 152 -5.99 10.32 21.04
N ALA A 153 -6.12 10.75 19.79
CA ALA A 153 -5.06 10.57 18.79
C ALA A 153 -3.80 11.38 19.10
N VAL A 154 -3.92 12.60 19.67
CA VAL A 154 -2.77 13.37 20.16
C VAL A 154 -2.07 12.62 21.30
N GLU A 155 -2.83 12.16 22.30
CA GLU A 155 -2.26 11.39 23.42
C GLU A 155 -1.50 10.16 22.94
N GLN A 156 -2.08 9.40 22.00
CA GLN A 156 -1.41 8.25 21.39
C GLN A 156 -0.15 8.65 20.63
N ALA A 157 -0.18 9.74 19.86
CA ALA A 157 1.00 10.23 19.13
C ALA A 157 2.15 10.61 20.08
N LEU A 158 1.84 11.18 21.25
CA LEU A 158 2.84 11.54 22.23
C LEU A 158 3.44 10.34 22.98
N ALA A 159 2.72 9.21 23.04
CA ALA A 159 3.10 8.01 23.76
C ALA A 159 3.70 6.90 22.86
N SER A 160 3.52 6.97 21.53
CA SER A 160 3.88 5.89 20.62
C SER A 160 5.01 6.29 19.68
N LYS A 161 5.88 5.35 19.31
CA LYS A 161 6.90 5.54 18.28
C LYS A 161 6.34 5.43 16.87
N VAL A 162 5.28 4.67 16.67
CA VAL A 162 4.59 4.50 15.40
C VAL A 162 3.09 4.74 15.61
N LEU A 163 2.50 5.58 14.79
CA LEU A 163 1.06 5.84 14.80
C LEU A 163 0.55 5.98 13.37
N VAL A 164 -0.54 5.28 13.06
CA VAL A 164 -1.28 5.42 11.81
C VAL A 164 -2.57 6.18 12.09
N ILE A 165 -2.76 7.31 11.42
CA ILE A 165 -3.96 8.16 11.56
C ILE A 165 -4.77 8.05 10.26
N THR A 166 -5.96 7.45 10.34
CA THR A 166 -6.87 7.30 9.22
C THR A 166 -8.15 8.12 9.43
N GLY A 167 -8.90 8.33 8.37
CA GLY A 167 -10.17 9.03 8.41
C GLY A 167 -10.59 9.58 7.05
N GLY A 168 -11.87 9.82 6.88
CA GLY A 168 -12.45 10.39 5.66
C GLY A 168 -11.99 11.83 5.36
N PRO A 169 -12.36 12.39 4.22
CA PRO A 169 -12.13 13.80 3.92
C PRO A 169 -12.89 14.71 4.91
N GLY A 170 -12.28 15.83 5.29
CA GLY A 170 -12.94 16.84 6.15
C GLY A 170 -12.98 16.55 7.66
N VAL A 171 -12.51 15.40 8.14
CA VAL A 171 -12.53 15.03 9.58
C VAL A 171 -11.46 15.74 10.43
N GLY A 172 -10.73 16.69 9.87
CA GLY A 172 -9.73 17.46 10.62
C GLY A 172 -8.37 16.79 10.79
N LYS A 173 -7.99 15.81 9.94
CA LYS A 173 -6.66 15.18 9.98
C LYS A 173 -5.51 16.18 9.94
N THR A 174 -5.61 17.20 9.10
CA THR A 174 -4.59 18.26 9.00
C THR A 174 -4.48 19.07 10.28
N THR A 175 -5.60 19.40 10.93
CA THR A 175 -5.63 20.08 12.22
C THR A 175 -4.97 19.22 13.30
N LEU A 176 -5.28 17.94 13.33
CA LEU A 176 -4.69 16.97 14.25
C LEU A 176 -3.17 16.86 14.06
N ILE A 177 -2.70 16.69 12.82
CA ILE A 177 -1.27 16.65 12.52
C ILE A 177 -0.59 17.95 12.95
N ASN A 178 -1.21 19.10 12.68
CA ASN A 178 -0.66 20.40 13.07
C ASN A 178 -0.57 20.55 14.61
N ALA A 179 -1.54 20.04 15.35
CA ALA A 179 -1.50 20.03 16.82
C ALA A 179 -0.33 19.18 17.33
N ILE A 180 -0.17 17.94 16.81
CA ILE A 180 0.94 17.04 17.18
C ILE A 180 2.29 17.69 16.86
N LEU A 181 2.44 18.24 15.66
CA LEU A 181 3.67 18.90 15.24
C LEU A 181 4.05 20.10 16.09
N LYS A 182 3.06 20.93 16.47
CA LYS A 182 3.30 22.09 17.37
C LYS A 182 3.78 21.64 18.74
N ILE A 183 3.17 20.61 19.32
CA ILE A 183 3.58 20.05 20.62
C ILE A 183 5.02 19.53 20.54
N LEU A 184 5.33 18.73 19.52
CA LEU A 184 6.64 18.09 19.37
C LEU A 184 7.73 19.07 18.95
N ALA A 185 7.41 20.09 18.13
CA ALA A 185 8.34 21.17 17.79
C ALA A 185 8.77 21.98 19.02
N ALA A 186 7.89 22.17 20.01
CA ALA A 186 8.23 22.81 21.28
C ALA A 186 9.31 22.05 22.09
N LYS A 187 9.53 20.76 21.76
CA LYS A 187 10.61 19.92 22.32
C LYS A 187 11.93 20.01 21.54
N ARG A 188 12.01 20.88 20.51
CA ARG A 188 13.18 21.08 19.64
C ARG A 188 13.61 19.81 18.89
N LEU A 189 12.66 18.97 18.53
CA LEU A 189 12.91 17.77 17.74
C LEU A 189 13.19 18.11 16.28
N ARG A 190 14.01 17.30 15.64
CA ARG A 190 14.23 17.34 14.19
C ARG A 190 13.07 16.65 13.50
N ILE A 191 12.17 17.44 12.93
CA ILE A 191 10.94 16.96 12.29
C ILE A 191 11.14 16.96 10.78
N GLN A 192 10.79 15.86 10.13
CA GLN A 192 10.73 15.77 8.67
C GLN A 192 9.32 15.38 8.23
N LEU A 193 8.84 16.07 7.18
CA LEU A 193 7.53 15.81 6.60
C LEU A 193 7.68 15.32 5.17
N CYS A 194 6.93 14.27 4.81
CA CYS A 194 6.92 13.78 3.44
C CYS A 194 5.53 13.37 2.95
N ALA A 195 5.38 13.33 1.64
CA ALA A 195 4.16 12.90 0.98
C ALA A 195 4.47 12.16 -0.32
N PRO A 196 3.58 11.31 -0.82
CA PRO A 196 3.79 10.57 -2.07
C PRO A 196 3.95 11.46 -3.30
N THR A 197 3.26 12.62 -3.33
CA THR A 197 3.23 13.52 -4.49
C THR A 197 3.66 14.94 -4.12
N GLY A 198 4.18 15.69 -5.08
CA GLY A 198 4.54 17.10 -4.89
C GLY A 198 3.36 17.98 -4.47
N ARG A 199 2.16 17.70 -5.00
CA ARG A 199 0.94 18.43 -4.61
C ARG A 199 0.57 18.17 -3.14
N ALA A 200 0.67 16.92 -2.68
CA ALA A 200 0.42 16.57 -1.29
C ALA A 200 1.47 17.16 -0.35
N ALA A 201 2.75 17.11 -0.72
CA ALA A 201 3.83 17.74 0.04
C ALA A 201 3.63 19.27 0.17
N LYS A 202 3.27 19.95 -0.92
CA LYS A 202 2.98 21.38 -0.89
C LYS A 202 1.82 21.72 0.05
N ARG A 203 0.71 20.97 -0.03
CA ARG A 203 -0.43 21.15 0.89
C ARG A 203 -0.06 20.91 2.36
N MET A 204 0.78 19.91 2.63
CA MET A 204 1.27 19.64 3.97
C MET A 204 2.13 20.80 4.48
N ALA A 205 3.04 21.32 3.66
CA ALA A 205 3.87 22.48 4.02
C ALA A 205 3.02 23.74 4.30
N GLU A 206 2.05 24.03 3.43
CA GLU A 206 1.13 25.16 3.62
C GLU A 206 0.31 25.06 4.92
N ALA A 207 -0.14 23.83 5.24
CA ALA A 207 -0.98 23.59 6.42
C ALA A 207 -0.22 23.60 7.75
N THR A 208 1.07 23.19 7.72
CA THR A 208 1.87 23.03 8.95
C THR A 208 2.87 24.17 9.17
N GLY A 209 3.19 24.93 8.12
CA GLY A 209 4.26 25.93 8.14
C GLY A 209 5.66 25.33 8.17
N LEU A 210 5.81 24.00 8.02
CA LEU A 210 7.08 23.30 7.98
C LEU A 210 7.40 22.85 6.56
N GLU A 211 8.69 22.70 6.23
CA GLU A 211 9.08 22.15 4.93
C GLU A 211 8.61 20.70 4.81
N ALA A 212 7.95 20.37 3.69
CA ALA A 212 7.58 19.01 3.35
C ALA A 212 8.10 18.65 1.95
N ARG A 213 8.57 17.43 1.78
CA ARG A 213 9.16 16.92 0.54
C ARG A 213 8.39 15.72 0.02
N THR A 214 8.58 15.35 -1.24
CA THR A 214 8.12 14.03 -1.69
C THR A 214 9.00 12.94 -1.06
N ILE A 215 8.42 11.74 -0.86
CA ILE A 215 9.17 10.57 -0.37
C ILE A 215 10.44 10.35 -1.22
N HIS A 216 10.34 10.45 -2.55
CA HIS A 216 11.48 10.31 -3.45
C HIS A 216 12.60 11.33 -3.18
N ARG A 217 12.24 12.58 -2.91
CA ARG A 217 13.23 13.62 -2.59
C ARG A 217 13.81 13.44 -1.20
N LEU A 218 13.00 13.04 -0.23
CA LEU A 218 13.44 12.81 1.14
C LEU A 218 14.44 11.65 1.21
N LEU A 219 14.14 10.56 0.50
CA LEU A 219 14.97 9.36 0.45
C LEU A 219 16.09 9.44 -0.59
N GLU A 220 16.25 10.58 -1.28
CA GLU A 220 17.30 10.82 -2.28
C GLU A 220 17.30 9.75 -3.39
N PHE A 221 16.16 9.61 -4.07
CA PHE A 221 16.04 8.66 -5.19
C PHE A 221 17.06 8.96 -6.28
N ASP A 222 17.84 7.95 -6.66
CA ASP A 222 18.80 8.00 -7.75
C ASP A 222 18.23 7.28 -8.99
N PRO A 223 17.89 8.03 -10.06
CA PRO A 223 17.33 7.43 -11.28
C PRO A 223 18.31 6.51 -12.02
N THR A 224 19.61 6.71 -11.84
CA THR A 224 20.65 5.92 -12.50
C THR A 224 20.82 4.55 -11.85
N ALA A 225 20.76 4.51 -10.51
CA ALA A 225 20.85 3.27 -9.74
C ALA A 225 19.48 2.61 -9.52
N TYR A 226 18.37 3.28 -9.92
CA TYR A 226 16.98 2.85 -9.66
C TYR A 226 16.73 2.52 -8.18
N GLY A 227 17.29 3.32 -7.29
CA GLY A 227 17.24 3.07 -5.85
C GLY A 227 17.24 4.35 -5.01
N PHE A 228 17.06 4.19 -3.72
CA PHE A 228 17.15 5.28 -2.75
C PHE A 228 18.53 5.28 -2.09
N ARG A 229 19.11 6.46 -1.89
CA ARG A 229 20.38 6.62 -1.17
C ARG A 229 20.19 6.49 0.34
N ARG A 230 19.03 6.90 0.86
CA ARG A 230 18.66 6.74 2.26
C ARG A 230 18.13 5.34 2.51
N GLY A 231 18.63 4.71 3.56
CA GLY A 231 18.31 3.34 3.93
C GLY A 231 18.98 2.96 5.25
N PRO A 232 19.08 1.66 5.59
CA PRO A 232 19.69 1.22 6.84
C PRO A 232 21.12 1.72 7.05
N ASP A 233 21.93 1.78 5.98
CA ASP A 233 23.32 2.22 6.05
C ASP A 233 23.46 3.75 6.08
N LEU A 234 22.45 4.49 5.65
CA LEU A 234 22.40 5.94 5.66
C LEU A 234 21.00 6.43 6.07
N PRO A 235 20.61 6.29 7.34
CA PRO A 235 19.27 6.62 7.80
C PRO A 235 18.97 8.12 7.71
N LEU A 236 17.68 8.46 7.77
CA LEU A 236 17.25 9.84 7.89
C LEU A 236 17.69 10.43 9.24
N ASP A 237 18.23 11.63 9.21
CA ASP A 237 18.57 12.36 10.43
C ASP A 237 17.35 13.14 10.94
N CYS A 238 16.46 12.46 11.64
CA CYS A 238 15.27 13.04 12.24
C CYS A 238 14.84 12.29 13.51
N ASP A 239 14.10 12.99 14.37
CA ASP A 239 13.50 12.44 15.58
C ASP A 239 12.02 12.09 15.38
N LEU A 240 11.37 12.75 14.40
CA LEU A 240 10.01 12.51 13.95
C LEU A 240 9.92 12.58 12.43
N LEU A 241 9.33 11.57 11.82
CA LEU A 241 8.93 11.54 10.41
C LEU A 241 7.38 11.47 10.31
N VAL A 242 6.79 12.34 9.47
CA VAL A 242 5.36 12.36 9.17
C VAL A 242 5.13 12.27 7.67
#